data_876a619f343e15cf5fa515e64814890f
#
_entry.id   876a619f343e15cf5fa515e64814890f
#
_cell.length_a   1.000
_cell.length_b   1.000
_cell.length_c   1.000
_cell.angle_alpha   90.00
_cell.angle_beta   90.00
_cell.angle_gamma   90.00
#
_symmetry.space_group_name_H-M   'P 1'
#
loop_
_entity.id
_entity.type
_entity.pdbx_description
1 polymer ?
#
loop_
_entity_poly.entity_id
_entity_poly.type
_entity_poly.pdbx_seq_one_letter_code
_entity_poly.pdbx_strand_id
1 'polypeptide(L)'
;MRFKPLTTLAISAALTLSGTAVATADSAKPGQSMTHMKTAAGIASTFETAGVVIYVQGGATSSVIGDSISSANGQLVFHIPVTANKAGVQHKGSNIVFFNTANNLQLVLSNPVIDLEKGVVTATVPQAANQSLSIMTITNAATLKPKITNDRKAGLRTTSYKDATLVLSPGVAATIATVLALPASALPDGLAFGSTDVTLYSKIARTR
;
A
#
# COMPACT_ATOMS: atom_id res chain seq x y z
N MET A 1 -26.04 22.79 -46.30
CA MET A 1 -25.89 22.22 -44.94
C MET A 1 -24.54 22.64 -44.40
N ARG A 2 -24.52 23.46 -43.34
CA ARG A 2 -23.28 23.95 -42.72
C ARG A 2 -23.03 23.11 -41.46
N PHE A 3 -21.97 22.30 -41.47
CA PHE A 3 -21.50 21.59 -40.28
C PHE A 3 -20.76 22.57 -39.37
N LYS A 4 -21.23 22.68 -38.10
CA LYS A 4 -20.51 23.39 -37.04
C LYS A 4 -19.47 22.44 -36.45
N PRO A 5 -18.21 22.88 -36.22
CA PRO A 5 -17.23 22.05 -35.53
C PRO A 5 -17.60 21.98 -34.04
N LEU A 6 -17.65 20.75 -33.49
CA LEU A 6 -17.67 20.50 -32.05
C LEU A 6 -16.31 20.84 -31.47
N THR A 7 -16.26 21.84 -30.64
CA THR A 7 -15.09 22.19 -29.86
C THR A 7 -14.93 21.17 -28.72
N THR A 8 -13.95 20.29 -28.86
CA THR A 8 -13.56 19.36 -27.81
C THR A 8 -12.89 20.14 -26.69
N LEU A 9 -13.55 20.27 -25.55
CA LEU A 9 -13.01 20.89 -24.34
C LEU A 9 -12.07 19.88 -23.68
N ALA A 10 -10.77 20.02 -23.90
CA ALA A 10 -9.77 19.26 -23.17
C ALA A 10 -9.67 19.86 -21.76
N ILE A 11 -10.24 19.15 -20.77
CA ILE A 11 -10.03 19.47 -19.36
C ILE A 11 -8.69 18.86 -18.96
N SER A 12 -7.62 19.63 -19.09
CA SER A 12 -6.33 19.31 -18.48
C SER A 12 -6.42 19.62 -16.98
N ALA A 13 -6.74 18.63 -16.17
CA ALA A 13 -6.58 18.76 -14.73
C ALA A 13 -5.08 18.65 -14.40
N ALA A 14 -4.37 19.77 -14.46
CA ALA A 14 -3.04 19.89 -13.91
C ALA A 14 -3.15 19.86 -12.38
N LEU A 15 -2.93 18.70 -11.76
CA LEU A 15 -2.64 18.62 -10.32
C LEU A 15 -1.22 19.16 -10.10
N THR A 16 -1.09 20.46 -9.92
CA THR A 16 0.13 21.07 -9.41
C THR A 16 0.19 20.82 -7.89
N LEU A 17 0.76 19.69 -7.48
CA LEU A 17 1.23 19.51 -6.11
C LEU A 17 2.59 20.20 -5.94
N SER A 18 2.60 21.53 -5.91
CA SER A 18 3.74 22.30 -5.44
C SER A 18 3.66 22.42 -3.91
N GLY A 19 4.31 21.51 -3.24
CA GLY A 19 4.53 21.54 -1.81
C GLY A 19 5.62 20.56 -1.48
N THR A 20 6.82 21.06 -1.18
CA THR A 20 7.85 20.33 -0.46
C THR A 20 7.36 20.09 0.97
N ALA A 21 6.31 19.31 1.14
CA ALA A 21 6.00 18.71 2.41
C ALA A 21 7.05 17.62 2.63
N VAL A 22 8.08 17.93 3.42
CA VAL A 22 8.80 16.90 4.14
C VAL A 22 7.71 16.17 4.92
N ALA A 23 7.22 15.05 4.37
CA ALA A 23 6.28 14.20 5.07
C ALA A 23 7.04 13.66 6.27
N THR A 24 6.95 14.34 7.40
CA THR A 24 7.24 13.74 8.68
C THR A 24 6.37 12.50 8.73
N ALA A 25 7.01 11.33 8.68
CA ALA A 25 6.32 10.05 8.81
C ALA A 25 5.34 10.21 9.98
N ASP A 26 4.05 10.14 9.67
CA ASP A 26 3.00 10.37 10.66
C ASP A 26 3.17 9.27 11.70
N SER A 27 3.90 9.59 12.77
CA SER A 27 4.17 8.61 13.83
C SER A 27 2.82 8.28 14.44
N ALA A 28 2.43 6.99 14.36
CA ALA A 28 1.19 6.52 14.91
C ALA A 28 0.98 7.11 16.31
N LYS A 29 -0.16 7.74 16.53
CA LYS A 29 -0.50 8.30 17.85
C LYS A 29 -0.36 7.19 18.88
N PRO A 30 0.23 7.45 20.06
CA PRO A 30 0.34 6.45 21.11
C PRO A 30 -1.00 5.76 21.35
N GLY A 31 -1.03 4.42 21.21
CA GLY A 31 -2.25 3.62 21.32
C GLY A 31 -2.99 3.32 20.01
N GLN A 32 -2.62 3.94 18.89
CA GLN A 32 -3.17 3.59 17.57
C GLN A 32 -2.21 2.68 16.81
N SER A 33 -2.59 1.42 16.62
CA SER A 33 -1.82 0.47 15.82
C SER A 33 -1.87 0.86 14.34
N MET A 34 -0.72 0.79 13.65
CA MET A 34 -0.56 1.27 12.30
C MET A 34 0.42 0.41 11.51
N THR A 35 0.14 0.27 10.23
CA THR A 35 1.09 -0.25 9.23
C THR A 35 1.53 0.88 8.32
N HIS A 36 2.83 1.01 8.12
CA HIS A 36 3.43 1.93 7.16
C HIS A 36 4.05 1.09 6.04
N MET A 37 3.42 1.08 4.88
CA MET A 37 3.93 0.39 3.69
C MET A 37 4.57 1.43 2.79
N LYS A 38 5.82 1.21 2.40
CA LYS A 38 6.59 2.10 1.53
C LYS A 38 6.97 1.36 0.26
N THR A 39 6.69 1.93 -0.90
CA THR A 39 7.16 1.36 -2.17
C THR A 39 8.69 1.45 -2.27
N ALA A 40 9.31 0.55 -3.02
CA ALA A 40 10.71 0.71 -3.39
C ALA A 40 10.86 1.96 -4.28
N ALA A 41 12.06 2.53 -4.30
CA ALA A 41 12.36 3.67 -5.17
C ALA A 41 12.10 3.29 -6.64
N GLY A 42 11.48 4.19 -7.40
CA GLY A 42 11.14 3.98 -8.80
C GLY A 42 9.93 3.07 -9.08
N ILE A 43 9.36 2.39 -8.07
CA ILE A 43 8.17 1.55 -8.30
C ILE A 43 6.95 2.40 -8.69
N ALA A 44 6.74 3.52 -8.02
CA ALA A 44 5.65 4.42 -8.37
C ALA A 44 5.78 4.93 -9.82
N SER A 45 6.99 5.30 -10.24
CA SER A 45 7.31 5.70 -11.61
C SER A 45 7.11 4.56 -12.62
N THR A 46 7.45 3.31 -12.25
CA THR A 46 7.20 2.13 -13.11
C THR A 46 5.71 1.96 -13.39
N PHE A 47 4.87 2.05 -12.37
CA PHE A 47 3.41 1.98 -12.54
C PHE A 47 2.88 3.17 -13.35
N GLU A 48 3.34 4.39 -13.07
CA GLU A 48 2.94 5.59 -13.80
C GLU A 48 3.28 5.50 -15.30
N THR A 49 4.48 4.99 -15.63
CA THR A 49 4.89 4.73 -17.02
C THR A 49 3.97 3.73 -17.71
N ALA A 50 3.43 2.77 -16.98
CA ALA A 50 2.41 1.85 -17.47
C ALA A 50 0.98 2.46 -17.49
N GLY A 51 0.82 3.74 -17.17
CA GLY A 51 -0.47 4.43 -17.08
C GLY A 51 -1.27 4.11 -15.82
N VAL A 52 -0.62 3.55 -14.78
CA VAL A 52 -1.28 3.12 -13.55
C VAL A 52 -0.93 4.03 -12.38
N VAL A 53 -1.94 4.52 -11.70
CA VAL A 53 -1.81 5.25 -10.43
C VAL A 53 -2.16 4.32 -9.28
N ILE A 54 -1.35 4.35 -8.22
CA ILE A 54 -1.61 3.61 -6.98
C ILE A 54 -2.07 4.59 -5.91
N TYR A 55 -3.20 4.32 -5.28
CA TYR A 55 -3.72 5.13 -4.18
C TYR A 55 -4.43 4.25 -3.14
N VAL A 56 -4.79 4.85 -2.01
CA VAL A 56 -5.50 4.14 -0.93
C VAL A 56 -6.88 4.75 -0.69
N GLN A 57 -7.77 3.95 -0.15
CA GLN A 57 -9.15 4.34 0.20
C GLN A 57 -9.53 3.82 1.59
N GLY A 58 -10.68 4.28 2.07
CA GLY A 58 -11.22 3.92 3.38
C GLY A 58 -10.46 4.62 4.50
N GLY A 59 -10.00 3.87 5.51
CA GLY A 59 -9.27 4.45 6.64
C GLY A 59 -7.79 4.72 6.37
N ALA A 60 -7.26 4.31 5.22
CA ALA A 60 -5.85 4.49 4.87
C ALA A 60 -5.59 5.87 4.26
N THR A 61 -4.39 6.40 4.46
CA THR A 61 -3.89 7.62 3.85
C THR A 61 -2.56 7.36 3.14
N SER A 62 -2.13 8.27 2.27
CA SER A 62 -0.84 8.15 1.59
C SER A 62 -0.07 9.46 1.58
N SER A 63 1.24 9.36 1.47
CA SER A 63 2.18 10.46 1.29
C SER A 63 3.25 10.08 0.27
N VAL A 64 4.02 11.06 -0.19
CA VAL A 64 5.11 10.86 -1.14
C VAL A 64 6.43 11.21 -0.46
N ILE A 65 7.45 10.40 -0.70
CA ILE A 65 8.85 10.68 -0.33
C ILE A 65 9.65 10.81 -1.62
N GLY A 66 10.60 11.74 -1.65
CA GLY A 66 11.42 12.09 -2.82
C GLY A 66 10.91 13.33 -3.52
N ASP A 67 11.51 13.65 -4.68
CA ASP A 67 11.22 14.89 -5.40
C ASP A 67 9.82 14.89 -6.02
N SER A 68 9.40 13.75 -6.54
CA SER A 68 8.05 13.49 -7.07
C SER A 68 7.80 11.99 -7.18
N ILE A 69 6.55 11.59 -7.42
CA ILE A 69 6.20 10.18 -7.70
C ILE A 69 6.93 9.68 -8.95
N SER A 70 7.05 10.53 -9.97
CA SER A 70 7.65 10.22 -11.27
C SER A 70 9.19 10.19 -11.24
N SER A 71 9.82 10.62 -10.14
CA SER A 71 11.27 10.61 -10.03
C SER A 71 11.81 9.20 -9.71
N ALA A 72 13.07 8.95 -10.08
CA ALA A 72 13.73 7.66 -9.80
C ALA A 72 13.82 7.34 -8.30
N ASN A 73 13.78 8.35 -7.42
CA ASN A 73 13.77 8.23 -5.97
C ASN A 73 12.37 8.37 -5.36
N GLY A 74 11.33 8.57 -6.19
CA GLY A 74 9.96 8.71 -5.77
C GLY A 74 9.43 7.45 -5.11
N GLN A 75 8.83 7.60 -3.92
CA GLN A 75 8.23 6.50 -3.17
C GLN A 75 6.86 6.91 -2.65
N LEU A 76 5.92 5.99 -2.70
CA LEU A 76 4.62 6.13 -2.02
C LEU A 76 4.73 5.51 -0.63
N VAL A 77 4.21 6.19 0.37
CA VAL A 77 4.05 5.67 1.73
C VAL A 77 2.57 5.61 2.04
N PHE A 78 2.09 4.43 2.39
CA PHE A 78 0.71 4.18 2.80
C PHE A 78 0.68 4.01 4.31
N HIS A 79 -0.21 4.76 4.97
CA HIS A 79 -0.49 4.71 6.40
C HIS A 79 -1.82 3.97 6.58
N ILE A 80 -1.76 2.72 7.01
CA ILE A 80 -2.93 1.83 7.02
C ILE A 80 -3.26 1.46 8.47
N PRO A 81 -4.41 1.89 9.00
CA PRO A 81 -4.82 1.57 10.38
C PRO A 81 -4.98 0.08 10.58
N VAL A 82 -4.44 -0.43 11.69
CA VAL A 82 -4.66 -1.81 12.11
C VAL A 82 -5.97 -1.89 12.89
N THR A 83 -6.85 -2.78 12.47
CA THR A 83 -8.17 -2.99 13.09
C THR A 83 -8.22 -4.19 14.03
N ALA A 84 -7.39 -5.20 13.80
CA ALA A 84 -7.26 -6.37 14.65
C ALA A 84 -5.91 -7.06 14.44
N ASN A 85 -5.51 -7.92 15.42
CA ASN A 85 -4.24 -8.65 15.39
C ASN A 85 -4.42 -10.05 16.02
N LYS A 86 -5.41 -10.82 15.56
CA LYS A 86 -5.65 -12.20 16.08
C LYS A 86 -5.21 -13.28 15.12
N ALA A 87 -5.39 -13.05 13.81
CA ALA A 87 -5.02 -13.98 12.74
C ALA A 87 -4.27 -13.17 11.68
N GLY A 88 -3.09 -12.66 12.05
CA GLY A 88 -2.36 -11.67 11.29
C GLY A 88 -2.82 -10.23 11.57
N VAL A 89 -2.09 -9.26 11.03
CA VAL A 89 -2.35 -7.83 11.18
C VAL A 89 -3.42 -7.41 10.18
N GLN A 90 -4.62 -7.15 10.64
CA GLN A 90 -5.80 -6.89 9.81
C GLN A 90 -6.05 -5.40 9.63
N HIS A 91 -6.48 -5.01 8.42
CA HIS A 91 -6.74 -3.63 8.02
C HIS A 91 -8.15 -3.48 7.42
N LYS A 92 -9.17 -3.92 8.17
CA LYS A 92 -10.55 -3.89 7.73
C LYS A 92 -11.00 -2.46 7.39
N GLY A 93 -11.62 -2.29 6.23
CA GLY A 93 -12.10 -1.00 5.73
C GLY A 93 -11.04 -0.18 5.00
N SER A 94 -9.82 -0.69 4.84
CA SER A 94 -8.78 -0.06 4.04
C SER A 94 -8.61 -0.79 2.71
N ASN A 95 -8.35 -0.05 1.63
CA ASN A 95 -8.13 -0.59 0.30
C ASN A 95 -6.86 0.01 -0.31
N ILE A 96 -6.13 -0.79 -1.08
CA ILE A 96 -5.09 -0.33 -2.00
C ILE A 96 -5.65 -0.49 -3.42
N VAL A 97 -5.62 0.57 -4.21
CA VAL A 97 -6.23 0.61 -5.54
C VAL A 97 -5.16 0.88 -6.59
N PHE A 98 -5.14 0.04 -7.62
CA PHE A 98 -4.40 0.28 -8.85
C PHE A 98 -5.41 0.74 -9.90
N PHE A 99 -5.19 1.90 -10.48
CA PHE A 99 -6.11 2.53 -11.41
C PHE A 99 -5.40 2.85 -12.73
N ASN A 100 -5.90 2.29 -13.83
CA ASN A 100 -5.40 2.62 -15.17
C ASN A 100 -6.12 3.86 -15.69
N THR A 101 -5.35 4.95 -15.87
CA THR A 101 -5.86 6.26 -16.29
C THR A 101 -6.30 6.30 -17.76
N ALA A 102 -5.84 5.35 -18.58
CA ALA A 102 -6.16 5.31 -20.02
C ALA A 102 -7.54 4.71 -20.30
N ASN A 103 -8.01 3.78 -19.47
CA ASN A 103 -9.26 3.02 -19.71
C ASN A 103 -10.21 3.00 -18.52
N ASN A 104 -9.86 3.65 -17.40
CA ASN A 104 -10.62 3.70 -16.14
C ASN A 104 -10.84 2.35 -15.46
N LEU A 105 -10.08 1.31 -15.82
CA LEU A 105 -10.11 0.04 -15.10
C LEU A 105 -9.37 0.15 -13.77
N GLN A 106 -9.85 -0.58 -12.78
CA GLN A 106 -9.23 -0.60 -11.46
C GLN A 106 -9.13 -2.02 -10.91
N LEU A 107 -8.07 -2.28 -10.17
CA LEU A 107 -7.92 -3.43 -9.30
C LEU A 107 -7.93 -2.96 -7.85
N VAL A 108 -8.86 -3.47 -7.06
CA VAL A 108 -9.00 -3.11 -5.65
C VAL A 108 -8.51 -4.27 -4.79
N LEU A 109 -7.55 -3.99 -3.91
CA LEU A 109 -7.07 -4.91 -2.89
C LEU A 109 -7.69 -4.49 -1.55
N SER A 110 -8.78 -5.16 -1.17
CA SER A 110 -9.59 -4.79 -0.01
C SER A 110 -9.16 -5.53 1.25
N ASN A 111 -9.23 -4.85 2.38
CA ASN A 111 -9.03 -5.42 3.71
C ASN A 111 -7.71 -6.23 3.82
N PRO A 112 -6.55 -5.65 3.52
CA PRO A 112 -5.31 -6.40 3.52
C PRO A 112 -5.02 -6.98 4.91
N VAL A 113 -4.42 -8.17 4.91
CA VAL A 113 -3.98 -8.88 6.12
C VAL A 113 -2.52 -9.25 5.96
N ILE A 114 -1.68 -8.84 6.90
CA ILE A 114 -0.26 -9.17 6.95
C ILE A 114 -0.06 -10.32 7.92
N ASP A 115 0.30 -11.48 7.42
CA ASP A 115 0.70 -12.64 8.23
C ASP A 115 2.23 -12.70 8.28
N LEU A 116 2.79 -12.15 9.35
CA LEU A 116 4.24 -12.07 9.54
C LEU A 116 4.88 -13.44 9.78
N GLU A 117 4.12 -14.42 10.30
CA GLU A 117 4.62 -15.78 10.57
C GLU A 117 4.71 -16.57 9.27
N LYS A 118 3.66 -16.51 8.44
CA LYS A 118 3.65 -17.16 7.13
C LYS A 118 4.41 -16.39 6.06
N GLY A 119 4.78 -15.14 6.33
CA GLY A 119 5.49 -14.30 5.37
C GLY A 119 4.65 -13.90 4.15
N VAL A 120 3.36 -13.64 4.33
CA VAL A 120 2.45 -13.29 3.24
C VAL A 120 1.56 -12.10 3.58
N VAL A 121 1.20 -11.34 2.56
CA VAL A 121 0.14 -10.36 2.60
C VAL A 121 -1.00 -10.83 1.71
N THR A 122 -2.18 -10.98 2.28
CA THR A 122 -3.40 -11.33 1.54
C THR A 122 -4.34 -10.14 1.47
N ALA A 123 -5.18 -10.10 0.43
CA ALA A 123 -6.28 -9.14 0.34
C ALA A 123 -7.48 -9.78 -0.35
N THR A 124 -8.67 -9.27 -0.05
CA THR A 124 -9.87 -9.60 -0.81
C THR A 124 -9.87 -8.83 -2.13
N VAL A 125 -10.07 -9.53 -3.23
CA VAL A 125 -10.10 -8.95 -4.57
C VAL A 125 -11.53 -9.04 -5.13
N PRO A 126 -12.29 -7.93 -5.15
CA PRO A 126 -13.67 -7.93 -5.67
C PRO A 126 -13.76 -8.42 -7.11
N GLN A 127 -12.79 -8.08 -7.95
CA GLN A 127 -12.73 -8.50 -9.36
C GLN A 127 -12.51 -10.01 -9.52
N ALA A 128 -12.04 -10.69 -8.47
CA ALA A 128 -11.90 -12.16 -8.41
C ALA A 128 -12.98 -12.80 -7.52
N ALA A 129 -14.24 -12.39 -7.68
CA ALA A 129 -15.40 -12.88 -6.91
C ALA A 129 -15.20 -12.78 -5.38
N ASN A 130 -14.58 -11.72 -4.90
CA ASN A 130 -14.26 -11.47 -3.48
C ASN A 130 -13.37 -12.56 -2.85
N GLN A 131 -12.56 -13.23 -3.63
CA GLN A 131 -11.59 -14.20 -3.09
C GLN A 131 -10.47 -13.48 -2.33
N SER A 132 -10.00 -14.11 -1.25
CA SER A 132 -8.78 -13.69 -0.56
C SER A 132 -7.59 -14.29 -1.27
N LEU A 133 -6.75 -13.45 -1.85
CA LEU A 133 -5.57 -13.85 -2.60
C LEU A 133 -4.29 -13.43 -1.89
N SER A 134 -3.22 -14.23 -2.01
CA SER A 134 -1.88 -13.81 -1.62
C SER A 134 -1.37 -12.82 -2.66
N ILE A 135 -1.22 -11.56 -2.25
CA ILE A 135 -0.83 -10.44 -3.13
C ILE A 135 0.65 -10.11 -3.04
N MET A 136 1.26 -10.29 -1.88
CA MET A 136 2.68 -10.06 -1.66
C MET A 136 3.27 -11.12 -0.75
N THR A 137 4.56 -11.39 -0.95
CA THR A 137 5.39 -12.24 -0.10
C THR A 137 6.34 -11.38 0.70
N ILE A 138 6.53 -11.69 1.99
CA ILE A 138 7.52 -11.06 2.88
C ILE A 138 8.79 -11.92 2.82
N THR A 139 9.78 -11.49 2.07
CA THR A 139 10.96 -12.32 1.75
C THR A 139 11.89 -12.53 2.94
N ASN A 140 11.87 -11.63 3.91
CA ASN A 140 12.69 -11.71 5.13
C ASN A 140 11.88 -12.12 6.39
N ALA A 141 10.71 -12.71 6.25
CA ALA A 141 9.82 -13.07 7.37
C ALA A 141 10.53 -13.91 8.44
N ALA A 142 11.35 -14.90 8.04
CA ALA A 142 12.06 -15.77 8.96
C ALA A 142 13.08 -15.04 9.88
N THR A 143 13.55 -13.87 9.47
CA THR A 143 14.53 -13.07 10.23
C THR A 143 13.90 -11.87 10.95
N LEU A 144 12.64 -11.57 10.66
CA LEU A 144 11.90 -10.48 11.29
C LEU A 144 11.68 -10.76 12.77
N LYS A 145 12.21 -9.87 13.62
CA LYS A 145 12.02 -9.96 15.07
C LYS A 145 11.29 -8.73 15.59
N PRO A 146 10.26 -8.91 16.44
CA PRO A 146 9.60 -7.77 17.06
C PRO A 146 10.51 -7.05 18.05
N LYS A 147 10.51 -5.72 17.99
CA LYS A 147 10.99 -4.88 19.08
C LYS A 147 9.82 -4.60 20.02
N ILE A 148 9.96 -4.98 21.27
CA ILE A 148 8.92 -4.81 22.29
C ILE A 148 9.38 -3.75 23.29
N THR A 149 8.54 -2.74 23.53
CA THR A 149 8.74 -1.71 24.53
C THR A 149 7.50 -1.59 25.43
N ASN A 150 7.71 -1.34 26.71
CA ASN A 150 6.63 -1.17 27.68
C ASN A 150 6.69 0.24 28.27
N ASP A 151 5.67 1.03 28.06
CA ASP A 151 5.44 2.28 28.77
C ASP A 151 4.51 2.00 29.97
N ARG A 152 5.10 1.83 31.14
CA ARG A 152 4.34 1.55 32.37
C ARG A 152 3.52 2.75 32.83
N LYS A 153 3.94 4.01 32.51
CA LYS A 153 3.20 5.22 32.87
C LYS A 153 1.91 5.32 32.04
N ALA A 154 2.02 5.08 30.73
CA ALA A 154 0.86 5.05 29.85
C ALA A 154 0.07 3.73 29.93
N GLY A 155 0.60 2.69 30.57
CA GLY A 155 -0.01 1.36 30.61
C GLY A 155 -0.05 0.68 29.22
N LEU A 156 0.90 1.02 28.35
CA LEU A 156 0.94 0.57 26.96
C LEU A 156 2.17 -0.29 26.68
N ARG A 157 1.94 -1.38 25.95
CA ARG A 157 2.97 -2.20 25.31
C ARG A 157 2.96 -1.93 23.83
N THR A 158 4.12 -1.59 23.26
CA THR A 158 4.32 -1.43 21.82
C THR A 158 5.11 -2.62 21.30
N THR A 159 4.60 -3.26 20.26
CA THR A 159 5.31 -4.29 19.48
C THR A 159 5.51 -3.75 18.08
N SER A 160 6.74 -3.63 17.61
CA SER A 160 7.03 -3.12 16.27
C SER A 160 7.91 -4.08 15.48
N TYR A 161 7.52 -4.28 14.22
CA TYR A 161 8.30 -4.97 13.20
C TYR A 161 8.75 -3.92 12.19
N LYS A 162 10.01 -3.98 11.78
CA LYS A 162 10.61 -3.00 10.88
C LYS A 162 11.15 -3.68 9.63
N ASP A 163 11.04 -2.95 8.51
CA ASP A 163 11.65 -3.32 7.23
C ASP A 163 11.28 -4.72 6.72
N ALA A 164 10.00 -5.13 6.91
CA ALA A 164 9.50 -6.33 6.26
C ALA A 164 9.50 -6.13 4.74
N THR A 165 10.35 -6.85 4.01
CA THR A 165 10.57 -6.68 2.57
C THR A 165 9.45 -7.35 1.78
N LEU A 166 8.79 -6.59 0.90
CA LEU A 166 7.63 -7.00 0.12
C LEU A 166 7.99 -7.19 -1.35
N VAL A 167 7.62 -8.34 -1.90
CA VAL A 167 7.61 -8.61 -3.34
C VAL A 167 6.23 -9.05 -3.78
N LEU A 168 5.83 -8.75 -5.02
CA LEU A 168 4.58 -9.29 -5.55
C LEU A 168 4.63 -10.83 -5.56
N SER A 169 3.59 -11.48 -5.07
CA SER A 169 3.50 -12.93 -5.12
C SER A 169 3.46 -13.42 -6.57
N PRO A 170 3.93 -14.66 -6.86
CA PRO A 170 3.92 -15.20 -8.22
C PRO A 170 2.54 -15.09 -8.89
N GLY A 171 2.51 -14.64 -10.14
CA GLY A 171 1.30 -14.44 -10.93
C GLY A 171 0.50 -13.17 -10.63
N VAL A 172 0.82 -12.43 -9.56
CA VAL A 172 0.09 -11.19 -9.20
C VAL A 172 0.36 -10.09 -10.22
N ALA A 173 1.59 -9.96 -10.72
CA ALA A 173 1.92 -9.00 -11.78
C ALA A 173 1.07 -9.25 -13.04
N ALA A 174 0.95 -10.50 -13.47
CA ALA A 174 0.09 -10.89 -14.60
C ALA A 174 -1.41 -10.61 -14.32
N THR A 175 -1.86 -10.85 -13.09
CA THR A 175 -3.24 -10.53 -12.68
C THR A 175 -3.50 -9.02 -12.75
N ILE A 176 -2.59 -8.19 -12.23
CA ILE A 176 -2.68 -6.73 -12.32
C ILE A 176 -2.75 -6.30 -13.79
N ALA A 177 -1.84 -6.81 -14.63
CA ALA A 177 -1.81 -6.48 -16.05
C ALA A 177 -3.12 -6.87 -16.76
N THR A 178 -3.65 -8.07 -16.48
CA THR A 178 -4.91 -8.55 -17.08
C THR A 178 -6.10 -7.69 -16.66
N VAL A 179 -6.28 -7.45 -15.35
CA VAL A 179 -7.43 -6.68 -14.83
C VAL A 179 -7.40 -5.24 -15.31
N LEU A 180 -6.22 -4.65 -15.43
CA LEU A 180 -6.05 -3.27 -15.87
C LEU A 180 -5.91 -3.13 -17.40
N ALA A 181 -6.00 -4.23 -18.16
CA ALA A 181 -5.78 -4.27 -19.62
C ALA A 181 -4.43 -3.64 -20.04
N LEU A 182 -3.37 -3.98 -19.29
CA LEU A 182 -1.99 -3.60 -19.61
C LEU A 182 -1.33 -4.67 -20.49
N PRO A 183 -0.27 -4.32 -21.23
CA PRO A 183 0.60 -5.32 -21.87
C PRO A 183 1.13 -6.32 -20.84
N ALA A 184 1.21 -7.60 -21.19
CA ALA A 184 1.67 -8.67 -20.28
C ALA A 184 3.10 -8.42 -19.76
N SER A 185 3.92 -7.68 -20.50
CA SER A 185 5.29 -7.29 -20.12
C SER A 185 5.37 -6.00 -19.28
N ALA A 186 4.25 -5.36 -18.97
CA ALA A 186 4.25 -4.07 -18.26
C ALA A 186 4.81 -4.16 -16.84
N LEU A 187 4.61 -5.30 -16.19
CA LEU A 187 5.05 -5.54 -14.82
C LEU A 187 5.82 -6.87 -14.75
N PRO A 188 7.07 -6.88 -14.26
CA PRO A 188 7.82 -8.13 -14.07
C PRO A 188 7.22 -8.95 -12.93
N ASP A 189 7.24 -10.27 -13.08
CA ASP A 189 6.87 -11.18 -12.00
C ASP A 189 7.88 -11.09 -10.85
N GLY A 190 7.41 -11.24 -9.61
CA GLY A 190 8.26 -11.07 -8.43
C GLY A 190 8.77 -9.64 -8.23
N LEU A 191 8.07 -8.63 -8.75
CA LEU A 191 8.44 -7.21 -8.61
C LEU A 191 8.68 -6.87 -7.14
N ALA A 192 9.87 -6.35 -6.82
CA ALA A 192 10.21 -5.81 -5.50
C ALA A 192 9.33 -4.60 -5.22
N PHE A 193 8.22 -4.81 -4.50
CA PHE A 193 7.23 -3.75 -4.27
C PHE A 193 7.71 -2.70 -3.27
N GLY A 194 8.41 -3.13 -2.22
CA GLY A 194 8.92 -2.21 -1.20
C GLY A 194 9.11 -2.84 0.16
N SER A 195 8.78 -2.11 1.22
CA SER A 195 8.86 -2.59 2.60
C SER A 195 7.66 -2.16 3.43
N THR A 196 7.46 -2.81 4.57
CA THR A 196 6.42 -2.42 5.52
C THR A 196 6.93 -2.48 6.95
N ASP A 197 6.52 -1.47 7.71
CA ASP A 197 6.66 -1.38 9.16
C ASP A 197 5.32 -1.61 9.82
N VAL A 198 5.27 -2.42 10.86
CA VAL A 198 4.05 -2.66 11.63
C VAL A 198 4.28 -2.24 13.07
N THR A 199 3.41 -1.39 13.60
CA THR A 199 3.42 -0.97 15.01
C THR A 199 2.09 -1.32 15.65
N LEU A 200 2.14 -2.17 16.69
CA LEU A 200 0.98 -2.65 17.41
C LEU A 200 1.02 -2.14 18.85
N TYR A 201 -0.08 -1.58 19.30
CA TYR A 201 -0.28 -1.17 20.69
C TYR A 201 -1.24 -2.11 21.40
N SER A 202 -0.89 -2.48 22.63
CA SER A 202 -1.75 -3.26 23.51
C SER A 202 -1.64 -2.73 24.95
N LYS A 203 -2.68 -2.96 25.75
CA LYS A 203 -2.62 -2.62 27.18
C LYS A 203 -1.68 -3.59 27.91
N ILE A 204 -0.89 -3.08 28.85
CA ILE A 204 -0.11 -3.92 29.77
C ILE A 204 -1.11 -4.56 30.74
N ALA A 205 -1.12 -5.91 30.80
CA ALA A 205 -1.90 -6.60 31.81
C ALA A 205 -1.42 -6.17 33.20
N ARG A 206 -2.30 -5.62 34.02
CA ARG A 206 -2.01 -5.38 35.43
C ARG A 206 -2.05 -6.73 36.13
N THR A 207 -0.92 -7.24 36.55
CA THR A 207 -0.88 -8.31 37.55
C THR A 207 -1.52 -7.77 38.82
N ARG A 208 -2.65 -8.36 39.22
CA ARG A 208 -3.27 -8.14 40.50
C ARG A 208 -2.47 -8.88 41.57
#